data_12cceb2d6f65fde320fea8ecdc0567f8
#
_entry.id   12cceb2d6f65fde320fea8ecdc0567f8
#
_cell.length_a   1.000
_cell.length_b   1.000
_cell.length_c   1.000
_cell.angle_alpha   90.00
_cell.angle_beta   90.00
_cell.angle_gamma   90.00
#
_symmetry.space_group_name_H-M   'P 1'
#
loop_
_entity.id
_entity.type
_entity.pdbx_description
1 polymer ?
#
loop_
_entity_poly.entity_id
_entity_poly.type
_entity_poly.pdbx_seq_one_letter_code
_entity_poly.pdbx_strand_id
1 'polypeptide(L)'
;MAKITPMMQQYFEIKENYKHCLLFFRLGDFYEMFFEDAVIASKELEITLTGKDWGQEERAPMCGVPFHSADGYIARLIDKGYKVAICEQVEDPKAAKGLVKRDVVRVITPGTVVDNTVLDETRNNYILSVYSSNSGYGIAVCDVTTGEFQTTEFSSIQAAAKILDETARFSPAELICNGEFLGSPLSKEIEQRFRLYLNDIDSRMYDYNTAKDALLKHFKVKSLEGYGLKKKLHAELISTAYQPERRRVKSSAMLSPTGILLAKP
;
A
#
# COMPACT_ATOMS: atom_id res chain seq x y z
N MET A 1 -14.32 -31.49 -19.46
CA MET A 1 -13.49 -30.48 -18.80
C MET A 1 -13.79 -30.52 -17.32
N ALA A 2 -12.80 -30.77 -16.49
CA ALA A 2 -12.97 -30.72 -15.04
C ALA A 2 -13.39 -29.31 -14.62
N LYS A 3 -14.40 -29.23 -13.75
CA LYS A 3 -14.99 -27.92 -13.35
C LYS A 3 -14.24 -27.38 -12.15
N ILE A 4 -13.71 -26.15 -12.25
CA ILE A 4 -13.07 -25.45 -11.15
C ILE A 4 -14.04 -25.37 -9.95
N THR A 5 -13.55 -25.64 -8.74
CA THR A 5 -14.39 -25.56 -7.53
C THR A 5 -14.89 -24.14 -7.27
N PRO A 6 -16.10 -23.95 -6.71
CA PRO A 6 -16.63 -22.60 -6.43
C PRO A 6 -15.72 -21.75 -5.55
N MET A 7 -15.03 -22.37 -4.59
CA MET A 7 -14.05 -21.69 -3.74
C MET A 7 -12.88 -21.14 -4.54
N MET A 8 -12.36 -21.93 -5.50
CA MET A 8 -11.24 -21.49 -6.33
C MET A 8 -11.65 -20.44 -7.36
N GLN A 9 -12.92 -20.47 -7.84
CA GLN A 9 -13.46 -19.37 -8.65
C GLN A 9 -13.45 -18.04 -7.87
N GLN A 10 -13.93 -18.06 -6.63
CA GLN A 10 -13.89 -16.87 -5.75
C GLN A 10 -12.46 -16.38 -5.51
N TYR A 11 -11.52 -17.30 -5.31
CA TYR A 11 -10.09 -16.97 -5.17
C TYR A 11 -9.57 -16.22 -6.40
N PHE A 12 -9.82 -16.71 -7.61
CA PHE A 12 -9.35 -16.07 -8.83
C PHE A 12 -9.98 -14.69 -9.05
N GLU A 13 -11.28 -14.55 -8.80
CA GLU A 13 -11.98 -13.26 -8.90
C GLU A 13 -11.37 -12.20 -7.98
N ILE A 14 -11.04 -12.59 -6.75
CA ILE A 14 -10.38 -11.70 -5.80
C ILE A 14 -8.93 -11.43 -6.23
N LYS A 15 -8.17 -12.47 -6.56
CA LYS A 15 -6.75 -12.35 -6.93
C LYS A 15 -6.54 -11.45 -8.15
N GLU A 16 -7.47 -11.42 -9.10
CA GLU A 16 -7.40 -10.56 -10.29
C GLU A 16 -7.26 -9.07 -9.92
N ASN A 17 -7.88 -8.64 -8.83
CA ASN A 17 -7.80 -7.26 -8.34
C ASN A 17 -6.55 -7.00 -7.46
N TYR A 18 -5.86 -8.06 -7.03
CA TYR A 18 -4.71 -7.98 -6.12
C TYR A 18 -3.49 -8.75 -6.65
N LYS A 19 -3.24 -8.70 -7.97
CA LYS A 19 -2.16 -9.43 -8.65
C LYS A 19 -0.78 -9.20 -8.04
N HIS A 20 -0.52 -7.98 -7.56
CA HIS A 20 0.76 -7.57 -7.00
C HIS A 20 0.90 -7.82 -5.49
N CYS A 21 -0.08 -8.49 -4.88
CA CYS A 21 -0.06 -8.83 -3.46
C CYS A 21 -0.03 -10.34 -3.28
N LEU A 22 0.66 -10.82 -2.26
CA LEU A 22 0.46 -12.18 -1.77
C LEU A 22 -0.91 -12.25 -1.09
N LEU A 23 -1.82 -13.08 -1.62
CA LEU A 23 -3.20 -13.15 -1.14
C LEU A 23 -3.30 -14.17 0.00
N PHE A 24 -3.49 -13.68 1.22
CA PHE A 24 -3.78 -14.49 2.41
C PHE A 24 -5.28 -14.75 2.47
N PHE A 25 -5.68 -15.89 1.89
CA PHE A 25 -7.08 -16.25 1.69
C PHE A 25 -7.62 -17.08 2.86
N ARG A 26 -8.57 -16.56 3.63
CA ARG A 26 -9.11 -17.21 4.83
C ARG A 26 -9.89 -18.47 4.51
N LEU A 27 -9.46 -19.61 5.04
CA LEU A 27 -10.13 -20.89 4.97
C LEU A 27 -10.12 -21.56 6.35
N GLY A 28 -11.26 -21.51 7.03
CA GLY A 28 -11.37 -21.98 8.42
C GLY A 28 -10.37 -21.24 9.34
N ASP A 29 -9.49 -21.98 9.99
CA ASP A 29 -8.51 -21.44 10.93
C ASP A 29 -7.16 -21.05 10.30
N PHE A 30 -7.09 -21.08 8.94
CA PHE A 30 -5.87 -20.77 8.22
C PHE A 30 -6.07 -19.63 7.23
N TYR A 31 -4.96 -18.92 6.97
CA TYR A 31 -4.78 -18.21 5.71
C TYR A 31 -4.01 -19.13 4.75
N GLU A 32 -4.64 -19.50 3.65
CA GLU A 32 -4.03 -20.30 2.60
C GLU A 32 -3.64 -19.42 1.42
N MET A 33 -2.47 -19.69 0.87
CA MET A 33 -1.95 -19.05 -0.35
C MET A 33 -1.88 -20.12 -1.42
N PHE A 34 -2.13 -19.74 -2.68
CA PHE A 34 -2.20 -20.67 -3.80
C PHE A 34 -1.31 -20.26 -4.96
N PHE A 35 -0.98 -21.21 -5.82
CA PHE A 35 -0.20 -21.02 -7.04
C PHE A 35 1.12 -20.28 -6.79
N GLU A 36 1.39 -19.23 -7.53
CA GLU A 36 2.62 -18.44 -7.43
C GLU A 36 2.80 -17.84 -6.03
N ASP A 37 1.72 -17.33 -5.41
CA ASP A 37 1.76 -16.81 -4.05
C ASP A 37 2.23 -17.88 -3.05
N ALA A 38 1.79 -19.13 -3.22
CA ALA A 38 2.22 -20.22 -2.35
C ALA A 38 3.70 -20.57 -2.55
N VAL A 39 4.18 -20.57 -3.79
CA VAL A 39 5.59 -20.83 -4.09
C VAL A 39 6.48 -19.76 -3.48
N ILE A 40 6.11 -18.48 -3.63
CA ILE A 40 6.85 -17.36 -3.05
C ILE A 40 6.79 -17.43 -1.53
N ALA A 41 5.59 -17.51 -0.95
CA ALA A 41 5.41 -17.49 0.49
C ALA A 41 6.08 -18.67 1.19
N SER A 42 5.99 -19.88 0.63
CA SER A 42 6.64 -21.06 1.21
C SER A 42 8.16 -20.91 1.28
N LYS A 43 8.77 -20.34 0.24
CA LYS A 43 10.21 -20.07 0.19
C LYS A 43 10.62 -18.98 1.17
N GLU A 44 9.90 -17.85 1.17
CA GLU A 44 10.27 -16.67 1.95
C GLU A 44 10.01 -16.85 3.46
N LEU A 45 8.99 -17.65 3.80
CA LEU A 45 8.60 -17.95 5.18
C LEU A 45 9.20 -19.26 5.71
N GLU A 46 9.84 -20.05 4.84
CA GLU A 46 10.39 -21.37 5.16
C GLU A 46 9.32 -22.34 5.70
N ILE A 47 8.12 -22.32 5.07
CA ILE A 47 7.01 -23.19 5.41
C ILE A 47 6.76 -24.22 4.31
N THR A 48 6.10 -25.32 4.67
CA THR A 48 5.87 -26.43 3.75
C THR A 48 4.98 -26.03 2.58
N LEU A 49 5.47 -26.25 1.35
CA LEU A 49 4.66 -26.20 0.14
C LEU A 49 3.96 -27.55 -0.04
N THR A 50 2.64 -27.53 -0.16
CA THR A 50 1.79 -28.70 -0.40
C THR A 50 0.95 -28.52 -1.66
N GLY A 51 -0.07 -29.31 -1.86
CA GLY A 51 -1.01 -29.15 -2.96
C GLY A 51 -2.45 -29.31 -2.51
N LYS A 52 -3.36 -28.59 -3.16
CA LYS A 52 -4.81 -28.64 -2.91
C LYS A 52 -5.56 -29.03 -4.17
N ASP A 53 -6.57 -29.88 -4.04
CA ASP A 53 -7.45 -30.21 -5.14
C ASP A 53 -8.39 -29.04 -5.44
N TRP A 54 -8.49 -28.68 -6.71
CA TRP A 54 -9.25 -27.52 -7.16
C TRP A 54 -10.15 -27.79 -8.36
N GLY A 55 -10.34 -29.09 -8.67
CA GLY A 55 -11.20 -29.57 -9.75
C GLY A 55 -10.47 -29.74 -11.08
N GLN A 56 -9.13 -29.81 -11.05
CA GLN A 56 -8.30 -30.14 -12.19
C GLN A 56 -7.44 -31.39 -11.88
N GLU A 57 -6.80 -31.97 -12.90
CA GLU A 57 -5.94 -33.15 -12.72
C GLU A 57 -4.72 -32.87 -11.86
N GLU A 58 -4.11 -31.69 -12.05
CA GLU A 58 -2.97 -31.26 -11.25
C GLU A 58 -3.45 -30.54 -9.99
N ARG A 59 -2.79 -30.80 -8.86
CA ARG A 59 -3.06 -30.11 -7.61
C ARG A 59 -2.48 -28.70 -7.66
N ALA A 60 -3.24 -27.70 -7.19
CA ALA A 60 -2.74 -26.35 -7.03
C ALA A 60 -1.64 -26.30 -5.94
N PRO A 61 -0.44 -25.75 -6.21
CA PRO A 61 0.51 -25.46 -5.16
C PRO A 61 -0.17 -24.63 -4.05
N MET A 62 0.05 -25.01 -2.79
CA MET A 62 -0.58 -24.39 -1.64
C MET A 62 0.35 -24.40 -0.45
N CYS A 63 0.38 -23.33 0.31
CA CYS A 63 0.89 -23.27 1.67
C CYS A 63 -0.08 -22.49 2.55
N GLY A 64 0.08 -22.57 3.86
CA GLY A 64 -0.83 -21.88 4.78
C GLY A 64 -0.23 -21.66 6.14
N VAL A 65 -0.76 -20.65 6.84
CA VAL A 65 -0.39 -20.29 8.21
C VAL A 65 -1.66 -20.17 9.06
N PRO A 66 -1.62 -20.53 10.36
CA PRO A 66 -2.74 -20.32 11.25
C PRO A 66 -3.07 -18.83 11.35
N PHE A 67 -4.36 -18.47 11.26
CA PHE A 67 -4.76 -17.05 11.23
C PHE A 67 -4.39 -16.29 12.51
N HIS A 68 -4.44 -16.95 13.65
CA HIS A 68 -4.13 -16.35 14.96
C HIS A 68 -2.63 -16.04 15.15
N SER A 69 -1.75 -16.61 14.32
CA SER A 69 -0.31 -16.36 14.35
C SER A 69 0.21 -15.71 13.07
N ALA A 70 -0.69 -15.26 12.20
CA ALA A 70 -0.34 -14.74 10.88
C ALA A 70 0.52 -13.47 10.92
N ASP A 71 0.38 -12.63 11.94
CA ASP A 71 1.08 -11.33 12.03
C ASP A 71 2.60 -11.48 11.93
N GLY A 72 3.20 -12.47 12.60
CA GLY A 72 4.63 -12.72 12.51
C GLY A 72 5.11 -13.17 11.12
N TYR A 73 4.27 -13.91 10.38
CA TYR A 73 4.55 -14.31 9.00
C TYR A 73 4.39 -13.14 8.03
N ILE A 74 3.34 -12.34 8.23
CA ILE A 74 3.09 -11.12 7.45
C ILE A 74 4.26 -10.16 7.62
N ALA A 75 4.72 -9.93 8.85
CA ALA A 75 5.87 -9.10 9.17
C ALA A 75 7.10 -9.48 8.34
N ARG A 76 7.47 -10.77 8.33
CA ARG A 76 8.62 -11.27 7.57
C ARG A 76 8.50 -11.06 6.06
N LEU A 77 7.29 -11.10 5.49
CA LEU A 77 7.05 -10.81 4.09
C LEU A 77 7.17 -9.31 3.80
N ILE A 78 6.61 -8.49 4.67
CA ILE A 78 6.68 -7.03 4.56
C ILE A 78 8.13 -6.53 4.63
N ASP A 79 8.94 -7.04 5.57
CA ASP A 79 10.37 -6.72 5.70
C ASP A 79 11.17 -7.06 4.44
N LYS A 80 10.71 -8.06 3.69
CA LYS A 80 11.27 -8.44 2.39
C LYS A 80 10.68 -7.67 1.21
N GLY A 81 9.80 -6.68 1.47
CA GLY A 81 9.20 -5.80 0.47
C GLY A 81 7.95 -6.34 -0.21
N TYR A 82 7.42 -7.49 0.20
CA TYR A 82 6.17 -8.01 -0.35
C TYR A 82 4.97 -7.24 0.18
N LYS A 83 3.91 -7.19 -0.64
CA LYS A 83 2.59 -6.70 -0.23
C LYS A 83 1.70 -7.88 0.10
N VAL A 84 0.93 -7.77 1.16
CA VAL A 84 0.02 -8.83 1.60
C VAL A 84 -1.42 -8.32 1.59
N ALA A 85 -2.30 -9.01 0.86
CA ALA A 85 -3.74 -8.76 0.87
C ALA A 85 -4.40 -9.77 1.81
N ILE A 86 -5.05 -9.28 2.86
CA ILE A 86 -5.77 -10.09 3.84
C ILE A 86 -7.22 -10.24 3.36
N CYS A 87 -7.58 -11.45 3.01
CA CYS A 87 -8.92 -11.82 2.55
C CYS A 87 -9.66 -12.60 3.64
N GLU A 88 -10.70 -12.01 4.19
CA GLU A 88 -11.51 -12.57 5.28
C GLU A 88 -12.87 -13.07 4.81
N GLN A 89 -13.46 -13.93 5.61
CA GLN A 89 -14.86 -14.30 5.51
C GLN A 89 -15.70 -13.13 5.99
N VAL A 90 -16.50 -12.53 5.10
CA VAL A 90 -17.30 -11.32 5.40
C VAL A 90 -18.74 -11.64 5.77
N GLU A 91 -19.09 -12.93 5.87
CA GLU A 91 -20.37 -13.43 6.36
C GLU A 91 -20.17 -14.57 7.37
N ASP A 92 -21.15 -14.79 8.24
CA ASP A 92 -21.08 -15.87 9.22
C ASP A 92 -21.16 -17.24 8.50
N PRO A 93 -20.13 -18.10 8.65
CA PRO A 93 -20.12 -19.43 8.02
C PRO A 93 -21.33 -20.31 8.41
N LYS A 94 -21.91 -20.08 9.60
CA LYS A 94 -23.10 -20.82 10.07
C LYS A 94 -24.40 -20.35 9.43
N ALA A 95 -24.43 -19.11 8.92
CA ALA A 95 -25.60 -18.52 8.26
C ALA A 95 -25.55 -18.66 6.74
N ALA A 96 -24.38 -18.95 6.18
CA ALA A 96 -24.16 -19.03 4.74
C ALA A 96 -24.89 -20.24 4.12
N LYS A 97 -25.73 -19.96 3.13
CA LYS A 97 -26.37 -21.01 2.30
C LYS A 97 -25.48 -21.39 1.12
N GLY A 98 -24.30 -21.98 1.39
CA GLY A 98 -23.37 -22.39 0.35
C GLY A 98 -21.94 -21.94 0.62
N LEU A 99 -21.27 -21.40 -0.41
CA LEU A 99 -19.91 -20.90 -0.26
C LEU A 99 -19.91 -19.57 0.52
N VAL A 100 -19.19 -19.54 1.63
CA VAL A 100 -18.98 -18.32 2.43
C VAL A 100 -18.35 -17.23 1.57
N LYS A 101 -18.95 -16.04 1.56
CA LYS A 101 -18.40 -14.88 0.85
C LYS A 101 -17.12 -14.39 1.53
N ARG A 102 -16.14 -14.06 0.71
CA ARG A 102 -14.85 -13.48 1.14
C ARG A 102 -14.59 -12.20 0.41
N ASP A 103 -13.86 -11.31 1.07
CA ASP A 103 -13.41 -10.05 0.48
C ASP A 103 -12.09 -9.64 1.10
N VAL A 104 -11.31 -8.80 0.40
CA VAL A 104 -10.09 -8.24 0.95
C VAL A 104 -10.44 -7.10 1.88
N VAL A 105 -10.17 -7.30 3.17
CA VAL A 105 -10.44 -6.31 4.23
C VAL A 105 -9.29 -5.37 4.47
N ARG A 106 -8.07 -5.77 4.09
CA ARG A 106 -6.86 -4.98 4.29
C ARG A 106 -5.76 -5.40 3.31
N VAL A 107 -5.01 -4.41 2.80
CA VAL A 107 -3.72 -4.63 2.13
C VAL A 107 -2.63 -4.04 3.02
N ILE A 108 -1.60 -4.81 3.31
CA ILE A 108 -0.46 -4.42 4.14
C ILE A 108 0.74 -4.25 3.22
N THR A 109 1.40 -3.11 3.32
CA THR A 109 2.61 -2.76 2.58
C THR A 109 3.68 -2.26 3.56
N PRO A 110 4.97 -2.18 3.20
CA PRO A 110 6.01 -1.71 4.09
C PRO A 110 5.69 -0.38 4.79
N GLY A 111 5.11 0.57 4.05
CA GLY A 111 4.75 1.89 4.59
C GLY A 111 3.42 1.93 5.36
N THR A 112 2.57 0.90 5.26
CA THR A 112 1.24 0.87 5.90
C THR A 112 1.15 -0.07 7.10
N VAL A 113 2.26 -0.65 7.53
CA VAL A 113 2.33 -1.44 8.77
C VAL A 113 2.03 -0.51 9.96
N VAL A 114 1.14 -0.95 10.84
CA VAL A 114 0.73 -0.22 12.06
C VAL A 114 0.94 -1.09 13.31
N ASP A 115 1.37 -2.33 13.12
CA ASP A 115 1.52 -3.29 14.21
C ASP A 115 2.89 -3.14 14.87
N ASN A 116 2.90 -2.89 16.18
CA ASN A 116 4.12 -2.69 16.98
C ASN A 116 5.02 -3.93 17.01
N THR A 117 4.53 -5.10 16.62
CA THR A 117 5.37 -6.30 16.51
C THR A 117 6.30 -6.29 15.30
N VAL A 118 6.02 -5.40 14.33
CA VAL A 118 6.71 -5.30 13.04
C VAL A 118 7.50 -3.99 12.93
N LEU A 119 7.08 -2.95 13.66
CA LEU A 119 7.66 -1.62 13.58
C LEU A 119 8.77 -1.44 14.61
N ASP A 120 9.87 -0.81 14.20
CA ASP A 120 10.84 -0.22 15.10
C ASP A 120 10.22 1.03 15.73
N GLU A 121 9.80 0.94 17.01
CA GLU A 121 9.16 2.04 17.75
C GLU A 121 10.04 3.30 17.84
N THR A 122 11.31 3.20 17.52
CA THR A 122 12.28 4.30 17.57
C THR A 122 12.36 5.09 16.26
N ARG A 123 11.68 4.63 15.19
CA ARG A 123 11.73 5.22 13.85
C ARG A 123 10.35 5.46 13.27
N ASN A 124 10.22 6.55 12.54
CA ASN A 124 9.01 6.81 11.76
C ASN A 124 8.93 5.85 10.57
N ASN A 125 7.71 5.41 10.24
CA ASN A 125 7.44 4.54 9.10
C ASN A 125 6.83 5.36 7.94
N TYR A 126 7.69 6.06 7.20
CA TYR A 126 7.26 6.97 6.15
C TYR A 126 6.89 6.26 4.85
N ILE A 127 5.80 6.72 4.24
CA ILE A 127 5.48 6.53 2.83
C ILE A 127 5.85 7.82 2.10
N LEU A 128 6.65 7.73 1.04
CA LEU A 128 6.94 8.83 0.15
C LEU A 128 6.11 8.70 -1.12
N SER A 129 5.34 9.72 -1.48
CA SER A 129 4.66 9.82 -2.76
C SER A 129 5.36 10.81 -3.66
N VAL A 130 5.67 10.40 -4.89
CA VAL A 130 6.26 11.26 -5.91
C VAL A 130 5.36 11.32 -7.13
N TYR A 131 4.97 12.53 -7.50
CA TYR A 131 4.23 12.80 -8.73
C TYR A 131 5.13 13.56 -9.71
N SER A 132 5.24 13.06 -10.93
CA SER A 132 5.96 13.69 -12.03
C SER A 132 4.99 14.22 -13.08
N SER A 133 5.27 15.41 -13.59
CA SER A 133 4.58 16.00 -14.72
C SER A 133 5.53 16.91 -15.52
N ASN A 134 5.11 17.33 -16.70
CA ASN A 134 5.85 18.29 -17.52
C ASN A 134 6.16 19.63 -16.81
N SER A 135 5.40 19.97 -15.77
CA SER A 135 5.57 21.22 -14.99
C SER A 135 6.48 21.07 -13.78
N GLY A 136 6.90 19.87 -13.43
CA GLY A 136 7.77 19.58 -12.28
C GLY A 136 7.34 18.37 -11.47
N TYR A 137 7.85 18.30 -10.27
CA TYR A 137 7.63 17.21 -9.34
C TYR A 137 6.94 17.72 -8.09
N GLY A 138 6.09 16.89 -7.56
CA GLY A 138 5.55 17.07 -6.24
C GLY A 138 5.91 15.88 -5.34
N ILE A 139 6.09 16.14 -4.05
CA ILE A 139 6.38 15.13 -3.04
C ILE A 139 5.36 15.27 -1.91
N ALA A 140 4.86 14.14 -1.45
CA ALA A 140 4.14 14.04 -0.19
C ALA A 140 4.75 12.93 0.68
N VAL A 141 4.86 13.16 1.96
CA VAL A 141 5.38 12.22 2.95
C VAL A 141 4.33 12.03 4.03
N CYS A 142 4.07 10.80 4.39
CA CYS A 142 3.12 10.44 5.42
C CYS A 142 3.68 9.35 6.32
N ASP A 143 3.53 9.51 7.63
CA ASP A 143 3.65 8.44 8.61
C ASP A 143 2.26 8.10 9.14
N VAL A 144 1.77 6.90 8.80
CA VAL A 144 0.42 6.45 9.17
C VAL A 144 0.29 6.20 10.67
N THR A 145 1.41 5.92 11.35
CA THR A 145 1.42 5.60 12.79
C THR A 145 1.30 6.85 13.64
N THR A 146 2.01 7.91 13.27
CA THR A 146 2.03 9.18 13.99
C THR A 146 1.01 10.19 13.46
N GLY A 147 0.54 9.99 12.22
CA GLY A 147 -0.30 10.95 11.51
C GLY A 147 0.46 12.16 10.97
N GLU A 148 1.79 12.10 10.97
CA GLU A 148 2.62 13.14 10.35
C GLU A 148 2.39 13.15 8.83
N PHE A 149 2.19 14.37 8.28
CA PHE A 149 1.97 14.55 6.87
C PHE A 149 2.65 15.83 6.39
N GLN A 150 3.51 15.73 5.38
CA GLN A 150 4.24 16.85 4.79
C GLN A 150 4.15 16.80 3.28
N THR A 151 4.15 17.96 2.61
CA THR A 151 4.15 18.04 1.15
C THR A 151 4.94 19.24 0.64
N THR A 152 5.55 19.08 -0.53
CA THR A 152 6.27 20.13 -1.23
C THR A 152 6.29 19.88 -2.73
N GLU A 153 6.65 20.91 -3.52
CA GLU A 153 6.81 20.80 -4.97
C GLU A 153 8.17 21.35 -5.41
N PHE A 154 8.67 20.82 -6.51
CA PHE A 154 9.90 21.24 -7.14
C PHE A 154 9.71 21.44 -8.65
N SER A 155 9.92 22.66 -9.14
CA SER A 155 9.76 23.03 -10.56
C SER A 155 11.03 23.53 -11.21
N SER A 156 12.20 23.29 -10.62
CA SER A 156 13.50 23.77 -11.08
C SER A 156 14.36 22.67 -11.69
N ILE A 157 15.43 23.04 -12.41
CA ILE A 157 16.45 22.13 -12.93
C ILE A 157 17.06 21.24 -11.84
N GLN A 158 17.07 21.70 -10.58
CA GLN A 158 17.59 20.94 -9.43
C GLN A 158 16.54 20.04 -8.76
N ALA A 159 15.35 19.90 -9.34
CA ALA A 159 14.28 19.12 -8.73
C ALA A 159 14.68 17.66 -8.47
N ALA A 160 15.38 17.02 -9.38
CA ALA A 160 15.87 15.65 -9.21
C ALA A 160 16.78 15.50 -7.98
N ALA A 161 17.75 16.42 -7.81
CA ALA A 161 18.64 16.40 -6.64
C ALA A 161 17.85 16.58 -5.33
N LYS A 162 16.88 17.50 -5.32
CA LYS A 162 16.03 17.72 -4.15
C LYS A 162 15.17 16.50 -3.80
N ILE A 163 14.68 15.76 -4.80
CA ILE A 163 13.93 14.52 -4.57
C ILE A 163 14.84 13.47 -3.91
N LEU A 164 16.09 13.34 -4.38
CA LEU A 164 17.06 12.44 -3.75
C LEU A 164 17.37 12.84 -2.31
N ASP A 165 17.53 14.14 -2.06
CA ASP A 165 17.78 14.66 -0.71
C ASP A 165 16.60 14.41 0.23
N GLU A 166 15.36 14.65 -0.21
CA GLU A 166 14.17 14.36 0.59
C GLU A 166 13.97 12.84 0.80
N THR A 167 14.27 12.03 -0.22
CA THR A 167 14.24 10.55 -0.07
C THR A 167 15.27 10.09 0.97
N ALA A 168 16.47 10.65 0.96
CA ALA A 168 17.50 10.37 1.96
C ALA A 168 17.09 10.84 3.36
N ARG A 169 16.50 12.04 3.45
CA ARG A 169 16.07 12.67 4.71
C ARG A 169 15.00 11.87 5.43
N PHE A 170 13.98 11.44 4.71
CA PHE A 170 12.86 10.70 5.30
C PHE A 170 13.13 9.20 5.41
N SER A 171 14.05 8.65 4.61
CA SER A 171 14.33 7.21 4.56
C SER A 171 13.05 6.37 4.53
N PRO A 172 12.15 6.59 3.56
CA PRO A 172 10.83 5.99 3.57
C PRO A 172 10.92 4.47 3.43
N ALA A 173 9.94 3.76 4.03
CA ALA A 173 9.80 2.32 3.88
C ALA A 173 9.20 1.93 2.50
N GLU A 174 8.47 2.84 1.87
CA GLU A 174 7.80 2.62 0.59
C GLU A 174 7.75 3.93 -0.21
N LEU A 175 7.95 3.84 -1.53
CA LEU A 175 7.72 4.93 -2.45
C LEU A 175 6.58 4.59 -3.40
N ILE A 176 5.59 5.48 -3.47
CA ILE A 176 4.48 5.40 -4.41
C ILE A 176 4.62 6.50 -5.45
N CYS A 177 4.30 6.22 -6.72
CA CYS A 177 4.48 7.19 -7.79
C CYS A 177 3.48 6.99 -8.93
N ASN A 178 3.42 7.97 -9.84
CA ASN A 178 2.71 7.80 -11.11
C ASN A 178 3.62 7.12 -12.15
N GLY A 179 2.99 6.53 -13.19
CA GLY A 179 3.71 5.80 -14.23
C GLY A 179 4.75 6.63 -14.97
N GLU A 180 4.56 7.96 -15.11
CA GLU A 180 5.56 8.86 -15.70
C GLU A 180 6.84 8.90 -14.87
N PHE A 181 6.71 8.97 -13.54
CA PHE A 181 7.86 8.92 -12.64
C PHE A 181 8.53 7.54 -12.65
N LEU A 182 7.73 6.46 -12.59
CA LEU A 182 8.24 5.08 -12.58
C LEU A 182 9.10 4.78 -13.83
N GLY A 183 8.76 5.35 -14.99
CA GLY A 183 9.53 5.22 -16.23
C GLY A 183 10.79 6.11 -16.32
N SER A 184 11.02 6.97 -15.33
CA SER A 184 12.10 7.97 -15.38
C SER A 184 13.48 7.38 -14.99
N PRO A 185 14.60 8.00 -15.42
CA PRO A 185 15.91 7.65 -14.91
C PRO A 185 16.05 7.86 -13.40
N LEU A 186 15.37 8.85 -12.84
CA LEU A 186 15.42 9.19 -11.42
C LEU A 186 14.82 8.09 -10.54
N SER A 187 13.72 7.45 -11.01
CA SER A 187 13.12 6.34 -10.28
C SER A 187 14.10 5.17 -10.12
N LYS A 188 14.83 4.84 -11.18
CA LYS A 188 15.85 3.78 -11.17
C LYS A 188 17.01 4.10 -10.22
N GLU A 189 17.44 5.36 -10.20
CA GLU A 189 18.50 5.83 -9.29
C GLU A 189 18.03 5.69 -7.83
N ILE A 190 16.79 6.08 -7.52
CA ILE A 190 16.22 5.95 -6.18
C ILE A 190 16.14 4.47 -5.77
N GLU A 191 15.60 3.61 -6.63
CA GLU A 191 15.49 2.18 -6.37
C GLU A 191 16.85 1.55 -6.05
N GLN A 192 17.86 1.84 -6.84
CA GLN A 192 19.20 1.29 -6.66
C GLN A 192 19.92 1.86 -5.43
N ARG A 193 19.83 3.19 -5.21
CA ARG A 193 20.56 3.90 -4.16
C ARG A 193 19.97 3.62 -2.78
N PHE A 194 18.66 3.62 -2.68
CA PHE A 194 17.94 3.49 -1.39
C PHE A 194 17.36 2.10 -1.17
N ARG A 195 17.42 1.19 -2.16
CA ARG A 195 16.83 -0.14 -2.14
C ARG A 195 15.32 -0.11 -1.81
N LEU A 196 14.65 0.90 -2.33
CA LEU A 196 13.22 1.12 -2.13
C LEU A 196 12.40 0.39 -3.18
N TYR A 197 11.27 -0.16 -2.76
CA TYR A 197 10.24 -0.64 -3.68
C TYR A 197 9.41 0.55 -4.17
N LEU A 198 9.38 0.72 -5.50
CA LEU A 198 8.57 1.74 -6.15
C LEU A 198 7.26 1.10 -6.60
N ASN A 199 6.16 1.72 -6.20
CA ASN A 199 4.83 1.25 -6.52
C ASN A 199 4.09 2.25 -7.39
N ASP A 200 3.67 1.79 -8.59
CA ASP A 200 2.72 2.53 -9.41
C ASP A 200 1.32 2.46 -8.78
N ILE A 201 0.66 3.60 -8.73
CA ILE A 201 -0.74 3.70 -8.29
C ILE A 201 -1.58 4.13 -9.48
N ASP A 202 -2.82 3.64 -9.55
CA ASP A 202 -3.79 3.99 -10.57
C ASP A 202 -3.77 5.50 -10.86
N SER A 203 -3.56 5.86 -12.11
CA SER A 203 -3.46 7.26 -12.56
C SER A 203 -4.66 8.13 -12.16
N ARG A 204 -5.83 7.53 -11.94
CA ARG A 204 -7.04 8.22 -11.46
C ARG A 204 -6.86 8.78 -10.05
N MET A 205 -5.98 8.18 -9.25
CA MET A 205 -5.66 8.67 -7.89
C MET A 205 -4.87 9.98 -7.93
N TYR A 206 -4.20 10.26 -9.06
CA TYR A 206 -3.47 11.50 -9.32
C TYR A 206 -4.31 12.57 -10.04
N ASP A 207 -5.62 12.33 -10.22
CA ASP A 207 -6.52 13.36 -10.74
C ASP A 207 -6.71 14.48 -9.72
N TYR A 208 -6.55 15.74 -10.18
CA TYR A 208 -6.60 16.91 -9.31
C TYR A 208 -7.92 17.07 -8.54
N ASN A 209 -9.05 16.82 -9.20
CA ASN A 209 -10.35 17.01 -8.55
C ASN A 209 -10.61 15.91 -7.54
N THR A 210 -10.30 14.68 -7.90
CA THR A 210 -10.39 13.50 -7.00
C THR A 210 -9.54 13.73 -5.76
N ALA A 211 -8.30 14.16 -5.95
CA ALA A 211 -7.35 14.46 -4.88
C ALA A 211 -7.83 15.59 -3.97
N LYS A 212 -8.25 16.70 -4.57
CA LYS A 212 -8.76 17.85 -3.84
C LYS A 212 -9.99 17.51 -3.00
N ASP A 213 -10.95 16.79 -3.58
CA ASP A 213 -12.18 16.39 -2.88
C ASP A 213 -11.87 15.45 -1.71
N ALA A 214 -10.94 14.51 -1.89
CA ALA A 214 -10.48 13.63 -0.82
C ALA A 214 -9.90 14.42 0.35
N LEU A 215 -9.04 15.41 0.09
CA LEU A 215 -8.44 16.27 1.11
C LEU A 215 -9.46 17.17 1.81
N LEU A 216 -10.34 17.83 1.05
CA LEU A 216 -11.40 18.66 1.62
C LEU A 216 -12.29 17.85 2.55
N LYS A 217 -12.66 16.65 2.14
CA LYS A 217 -13.44 15.69 2.95
C LYS A 217 -12.67 15.23 4.19
N HIS A 218 -11.39 14.91 4.04
CA HIS A 218 -10.54 14.43 5.12
C HIS A 218 -10.36 15.51 6.19
N PHE A 219 -9.89 16.69 5.80
CA PHE A 219 -9.66 17.80 6.74
C PHE A 219 -10.95 18.49 7.18
N LYS A 220 -12.11 18.13 6.59
CA LYS A 220 -13.43 18.74 6.87
C LYS A 220 -13.41 20.25 6.66
N VAL A 221 -12.74 20.72 5.62
CA VAL A 221 -12.60 22.14 5.26
C VAL A 221 -13.20 22.43 3.90
N LYS A 222 -13.55 23.69 3.66
CA LYS A 222 -14.10 24.17 2.37
C LYS A 222 -13.02 24.63 1.39
N SER A 223 -11.80 24.90 1.84
CA SER A 223 -10.67 25.35 1.03
C SER A 223 -9.37 24.80 1.61
N LEU A 224 -8.43 24.48 0.72
CA LEU A 224 -7.07 24.04 1.08
C LEU A 224 -6.07 25.19 1.11
N GLU A 225 -6.50 26.43 0.80
CA GLU A 225 -5.62 27.60 0.76
C GLU A 225 -5.02 27.94 2.12
N GLY A 226 -5.76 27.71 3.21
CA GLY A 226 -5.28 27.87 4.56
C GLY A 226 -4.13 26.94 4.93
N TYR A 227 -3.96 25.85 4.18
CA TYR A 227 -2.85 24.90 4.29
C TYR A 227 -1.73 25.17 3.28
N GLY A 228 -1.76 26.30 2.56
CA GLY A 228 -0.74 26.63 1.55
C GLY A 228 -0.87 25.90 0.22
N LEU A 229 -1.91 25.09 0.04
CA LEU A 229 -2.12 24.24 -1.14
C LEU A 229 -2.89 25.03 -2.22
N LYS A 230 -2.20 25.93 -2.91
CA LYS A 230 -2.79 26.79 -3.96
C LYS A 230 -2.55 26.26 -5.37
N LYS A 231 -1.55 25.42 -5.57
CA LYS A 231 -1.11 24.93 -6.88
C LYS A 231 -1.64 23.52 -7.14
N LYS A 232 -1.91 23.23 -8.41
CA LYS A 232 -2.43 21.96 -8.89
C LYS A 232 -1.57 20.75 -8.48
N LEU A 233 -0.24 20.92 -8.51
CA LEU A 233 0.70 19.84 -8.21
C LEU A 233 0.59 19.33 -6.76
N HIS A 234 0.42 20.22 -5.80
CA HIS A 234 0.25 19.84 -4.40
C HIS A 234 -0.99 19.00 -4.14
N ALA A 235 -2.11 19.34 -4.77
CA ALA A 235 -3.36 18.62 -4.56
C ALA A 235 -3.33 17.20 -5.14
N GLU A 236 -2.69 17.00 -6.29
CA GLU A 236 -2.56 15.68 -6.93
C GLU A 236 -1.75 14.70 -6.07
N LEU A 237 -0.72 15.20 -5.40
CA LEU A 237 0.15 14.34 -4.58
C LEU A 237 -0.41 13.95 -3.23
N ILE A 238 -1.08 14.87 -2.60
CA ILE A 238 -1.58 14.69 -1.24
C ILE A 238 -2.60 13.55 -1.19
N SER A 239 -3.41 13.35 -2.24
CA SER A 239 -4.40 12.28 -2.27
C SER A 239 -3.81 10.88 -2.31
N THR A 240 -2.61 10.72 -2.85
CA THR A 240 -1.97 9.41 -2.98
C THR A 240 -1.26 8.97 -1.70
N ALA A 241 -0.68 9.90 -0.95
CA ALA A 241 -0.11 9.59 0.35
C ALA A 241 -1.20 9.24 1.37
N TYR A 242 -2.44 9.68 1.11
CA TYR A 242 -3.56 9.47 2.00
C TYR A 242 -4.66 8.61 1.35
N GLN A 243 -4.81 7.38 1.79
CA GLN A 243 -5.98 6.54 1.47
C GLN A 243 -6.99 6.61 2.63
N PRO A 244 -8.13 7.31 2.49
CA PRO A 244 -9.08 7.55 3.59
C PRO A 244 -9.71 6.28 4.18
N GLU A 245 -9.69 5.17 3.46
CA GLU A 245 -10.25 3.90 3.90
C GLU A 245 -9.37 3.17 4.93
N ARG A 246 -8.14 3.63 5.14
CA ARG A 246 -7.17 3.01 6.05
C ARG A 246 -6.96 3.83 7.31
N ARG A 247 -8.03 3.95 8.14
CA ARG A 247 -8.05 4.45 9.53
C ARG A 247 -7.91 5.97 9.75
N ARG A 248 -8.71 6.45 10.73
CA ARG A 248 -8.81 7.80 11.25
C ARG A 248 -7.45 8.33 11.73
N VAL A 249 -6.83 9.16 10.94
CA VAL A 249 -5.73 10.03 11.41
C VAL A 249 -6.37 11.21 12.13
N LYS A 250 -6.07 11.39 13.40
CA LYS A 250 -6.45 12.59 14.15
C LYS A 250 -5.53 13.72 13.70
N SER A 251 -6.06 14.72 13.03
CA SER A 251 -5.26 15.81 12.48
C SER A 251 -5.38 17.11 13.28
N SER A 252 -4.27 17.67 13.70
CA SER A 252 -4.09 19.11 13.83
C SER A 252 -2.95 19.53 12.90
N ALA A 253 -3.24 20.33 11.89
CA ALA A 253 -2.25 20.79 10.92
C ALA A 253 -1.59 22.10 11.38
N MET A 254 -0.27 22.19 11.29
CA MET A 254 0.49 23.43 11.46
C MET A 254 1.31 23.71 10.18
N LEU A 255 1.28 24.97 9.73
CA LEU A 255 2.15 25.45 8.67
C LEU A 255 3.54 25.80 9.24
N SER A 256 4.60 25.27 8.61
CA SER A 256 5.95 25.77 8.87
C SER A 256 6.25 26.99 7.98
N PRO A 257 7.21 27.86 8.36
CA PRO A 257 7.61 29.03 7.55
C PRO A 257 8.13 28.70 6.15
N THR A 258 8.46 27.45 5.88
CA THR A 258 9.01 26.94 4.61
C THR A 258 7.96 26.42 3.64
N GLY A 259 6.65 26.54 3.96
CA GLY A 259 5.56 26.08 3.11
C GLY A 259 5.33 24.55 3.18
N ILE A 260 5.88 23.89 4.18
CA ILE A 260 5.67 22.46 4.44
C ILE A 260 4.42 22.33 5.32
N LEU A 261 3.46 21.52 4.87
CA LEU A 261 2.28 21.19 5.65
C LEU A 261 2.64 20.12 6.69
N LEU A 262 2.53 20.47 7.96
CA LEU A 262 2.67 19.53 9.07
C LEU A 262 1.29 19.19 9.62
N ALA A 263 0.84 17.95 9.49
CA ALA A 263 -0.29 17.44 10.24
C ALA A 263 0.23 16.87 11.57
N LYS A 264 -0.20 17.42 12.69
CA LYS A 264 0.05 16.81 14.01
C LYS A 264 -1.14 15.96 14.44
N PRO A 265 -0.88 14.90 15.23
CA PRO A 265 -1.89 13.96 15.71
C PRO A 265 -3.00 14.60 16.53
#